data_8da1087a3b8f65df3a83685bdf13e6e7
#
_entry.id   8da1087a3b8f65df3a83685bdf13e6e7
#
_cell.length_a   1.000
_cell.length_b   1.000
_cell.length_c   1.000
_cell.angle_alpha   90.00
_cell.angle_beta   90.00
_cell.angle_gamma   90.00
#
_symmetry.space_group_name_H-M   'P 1'
#
loop_
_entity.id
_entity.type
_entity.pdbx_description
1 polymer ?
#
loop_
_entity_poly.entity_id
_entity_poly.type
_entity_poly.pdbx_seq_one_letter_code
_entity_poly.pdbx_strand_id
1 'polypeptide(L)'
;NGGGYLHVACALADEFLGKDRLIVYTKGNRQPREEADATEKGGFENGRLIIMVDESSASASEIVSGAVQDWDRGIILGRRTFGKGLVQKPIPMPDGSMIRLTVARYYTPSGRYIQKPYKNGQAKEYNRDLIERYNRGELMNADSIHFPDSLRFNTLLNKRTVYGGGGIMPDIFIPFD
;
A
#
# COMPACT_ATOMS: atom_id res chain seq x y z
N ASN A 1 4.16 -10.89 1.25
CA ASN A 1 3.62 -11.08 -0.09
C ASN A 1 3.97 -9.87 -0.98
N GLY A 2 4.71 -10.06 -2.07
CA GLY A 2 5.16 -9.00 -3.00
C GLY A 2 4.07 -8.40 -3.90
N GLY A 3 2.82 -8.74 -3.69
CA GLY A 3 1.68 -8.24 -4.45
C GLY A 3 1.21 -9.14 -5.59
N GLY A 4 0.44 -8.58 -6.51
CA GLY A 4 -0.16 -9.31 -7.61
C GLY A 4 -1.01 -8.38 -8.49
N TYR A 5 -2.09 -8.89 -9.04
CA TYR A 5 -3.01 -8.12 -9.87
C TYR A 5 -3.94 -7.23 -9.04
N LEU A 6 -4.17 -6.01 -9.53
CA LEU A 6 -5.04 -5.02 -8.87
C LEU A 6 -6.45 -5.57 -8.61
N HIS A 7 -7.07 -6.20 -9.62
CA HIS A 7 -8.43 -6.73 -9.48
C HIS A 7 -8.54 -7.84 -8.42
N VAL A 8 -7.47 -8.65 -8.23
CA VAL A 8 -7.43 -9.68 -7.18
C VAL A 8 -7.33 -9.05 -5.79
N ALA A 9 -6.53 -7.97 -5.66
CA ALA A 9 -6.46 -7.23 -4.40
C ALA A 9 -7.81 -6.57 -4.05
N CYS A 10 -8.49 -6.00 -5.04
CA CYS A 10 -9.83 -5.44 -4.85
C CYS A 10 -10.84 -6.51 -4.43
N ALA A 11 -10.85 -7.66 -5.11
CA ALA A 11 -11.73 -8.77 -4.74
C ALA A 11 -11.47 -9.29 -3.32
N LEU A 12 -10.19 -9.37 -2.90
CA LEU A 12 -9.87 -9.77 -1.53
C LEU A 12 -10.27 -8.70 -0.50
N ALA A 13 -10.07 -7.42 -0.81
CA ALA A 13 -10.47 -6.34 0.09
C ALA A 13 -12.00 -6.24 0.21
N ASP A 14 -12.73 -6.55 -0.86
CA ASP A 14 -14.19 -6.61 -0.91
C ASP A 14 -14.76 -7.61 0.12
N GLU A 15 -14.08 -8.74 0.34
CA GLU A 15 -14.47 -9.72 1.38
C GLU A 15 -14.48 -9.13 2.80
N PHE A 16 -13.73 -8.06 3.04
CA PHE A 16 -13.56 -7.46 4.37
C PHE A 16 -14.32 -6.14 4.55
N LEU A 17 -14.63 -5.46 3.47
CA LEU A 17 -15.21 -4.12 3.49
C LEU A 17 -16.69 -4.15 3.11
N GLY A 18 -17.49 -3.38 3.81
CA GLY A 18 -18.90 -3.26 3.48
C GLY A 18 -19.11 -2.52 2.15
N LYS A 19 -20.25 -2.78 1.51
CA LYS A 19 -20.67 -2.20 0.23
C LYS A 19 -20.41 -0.70 0.15
N ASP A 20 -20.05 -0.23 -1.05
CA ASP A 20 -19.80 1.16 -1.41
C ASP A 20 -18.60 1.82 -0.67
N ARG A 21 -17.79 1.01 0.03
CA ARG A 21 -16.53 1.50 0.60
C ARG A 21 -15.44 1.50 -0.45
N LEU A 22 -14.82 2.65 -0.67
CA LEU A 22 -13.68 2.78 -1.56
C LEU A 22 -12.54 1.85 -1.10
N ILE A 23 -12.02 1.01 -1.99
CA ILE A 23 -10.86 0.14 -1.74
C ILE A 23 -9.57 0.86 -2.14
N VAL A 24 -9.57 1.42 -3.34
CA VAL A 24 -8.40 2.07 -3.93
C VAL A 24 -8.86 2.98 -5.06
N TYR A 25 -8.14 4.07 -5.30
CA TYR A 25 -8.28 4.77 -6.58
C TYR A 25 -6.93 4.93 -7.27
N THR A 26 -6.97 4.96 -8.60
CA THR A 26 -5.80 5.21 -9.44
C THR A 26 -5.92 6.55 -10.13
N LYS A 27 -4.79 7.22 -10.36
CA LYS A 27 -4.71 8.48 -11.10
C LYS A 27 -3.37 8.61 -11.77
N GLY A 28 -3.36 8.97 -13.04
CA GLY A 28 -2.16 9.24 -13.84
C GLY A 28 -2.21 10.60 -14.52
N ASN A 29 -1.09 11.01 -15.12
CA ASN A 29 -1.04 12.29 -15.86
C ASN A 29 -1.97 12.32 -17.08
N ARG A 30 -2.16 11.15 -17.72
CA ARG A 30 -3.03 10.95 -18.89
C ARG A 30 -4.15 9.93 -18.62
N GLN A 31 -4.27 9.48 -17.39
CA GLN A 31 -5.31 8.56 -16.95
C GLN A 31 -6.16 9.27 -15.90
N PRO A 32 -7.47 9.42 -16.11
CA PRO A 32 -8.36 10.02 -15.12
C PRO A 32 -8.37 9.21 -13.83
N ARG A 33 -8.94 9.78 -12.77
CA ARG A 33 -9.19 9.04 -11.55
C ARG A 33 -10.19 7.92 -11.82
N GLU A 34 -9.78 6.70 -11.50
CA GLU A 34 -10.61 5.49 -11.52
C GLU A 34 -10.67 4.92 -10.12
N GLU A 35 -11.87 4.61 -9.65
CA GLU A 35 -12.14 4.11 -8.32
C GLU A 35 -12.54 2.64 -8.36
N ALA A 36 -12.17 1.89 -7.34
CA ALA A 36 -12.64 0.55 -7.10
C ALA A 36 -13.25 0.52 -5.69
N ASP A 37 -14.55 0.28 -5.64
CA ASP A 37 -15.32 0.20 -4.41
C ASP A 37 -15.66 -1.25 -4.09
N ALA A 38 -15.93 -1.53 -2.82
CA ALA A 38 -16.49 -2.79 -2.37
C ALA A 38 -17.93 -2.92 -2.92
N THR A 39 -18.28 -4.11 -3.40
CA THR A 39 -19.50 -4.35 -4.19
C THR A 39 -20.61 -4.94 -3.34
N GLU A 40 -20.72 -6.26 -3.36
CA GLU A 40 -21.72 -7.01 -2.63
C GLU A 40 -21.26 -7.28 -1.19
N LYS A 41 -22.08 -7.93 -0.41
CA LYS A 41 -21.73 -8.36 0.93
C LYS A 41 -20.60 -9.40 0.87
N GLY A 42 -19.45 -9.04 1.44
CA GLY A 42 -18.29 -9.93 1.56
C GLY A 42 -18.51 -11.04 2.61
N GLY A 43 -17.67 -12.08 2.55
CA GLY A 43 -17.73 -13.21 3.47
C GLY A 43 -17.28 -12.89 4.90
N PHE A 44 -16.52 -11.81 5.09
CA PHE A 44 -15.93 -11.46 6.39
C PHE A 44 -15.94 -9.94 6.68
N GLU A 45 -17.07 -9.26 6.44
CA GLU A 45 -17.24 -7.84 6.77
C GLU A 45 -17.24 -7.55 8.27
N ASN A 46 -17.58 -8.53 9.08
CA ASN A 46 -17.66 -8.42 10.52
C ASN A 46 -16.69 -9.39 11.23
N GLY A 47 -16.44 -9.14 12.50
CA GLY A 47 -15.52 -9.94 13.31
C GLY A 47 -14.12 -9.31 13.40
N ARG A 48 -13.25 -9.92 14.17
CA ARG A 48 -11.89 -9.44 14.40
C ARG A 48 -11.00 -9.80 13.24
N LEU A 49 -10.39 -8.79 12.61
CA LEU A 49 -9.47 -8.95 11.48
C LEU A 49 -8.10 -8.40 11.85
N ILE A 50 -7.07 -9.22 11.64
CA ILE A 50 -5.67 -8.83 11.75
C ILE A 50 -4.99 -9.19 10.43
N ILE A 51 -4.30 -8.23 9.83
CA ILE A 51 -3.48 -8.44 8.64
C ILE A 51 -2.02 -8.31 9.04
N MET A 52 -1.24 -9.38 8.84
CA MET A 52 0.20 -9.38 9.08
C MET A 52 0.94 -8.88 7.86
N VAL A 53 1.84 -7.92 8.07
CA VAL A 53 2.66 -7.31 7.01
C VAL A 53 4.12 -7.21 7.45
N ASP A 54 5.00 -7.14 6.48
CA ASP A 54 6.42 -6.95 6.66
C ASP A 54 7.01 -6.04 5.57
N GLU A 55 8.30 -5.79 5.62
CA GLU A 55 9.07 -4.98 4.66
C GLU A 55 9.05 -5.51 3.23
N SER A 56 8.66 -6.78 3.02
CA SER A 56 8.51 -7.43 1.72
C SER A 56 7.08 -7.37 1.18
N SER A 57 6.13 -6.97 2.02
CA SER A 57 4.73 -6.77 1.62
C SER A 57 4.63 -5.54 0.72
N ALA A 58 4.18 -5.75 -0.53
CA ALA A 58 4.25 -4.70 -1.55
C ALA A 58 3.04 -4.68 -2.49
N SER A 59 2.80 -3.54 -3.15
CA SER A 59 1.85 -3.41 -4.27
C SER A 59 0.41 -3.83 -3.89
N ALA A 60 -0.15 -4.87 -4.51
CA ALA A 60 -1.49 -5.38 -4.24
C ALA A 60 -1.73 -5.71 -2.75
N SER A 61 -0.72 -6.21 -2.04
CA SER A 61 -0.80 -6.45 -0.59
C SER A 61 -0.95 -5.15 0.20
N GLU A 62 -0.35 -4.07 -0.27
CA GLU A 62 -0.46 -2.74 0.34
C GLU A 62 -1.82 -2.09 0.05
N ILE A 63 -2.47 -2.45 -1.06
CA ILE A 63 -3.85 -2.03 -1.35
C ILE A 63 -4.79 -2.63 -0.31
N VAL A 64 -4.72 -3.93 -0.08
CA VAL A 64 -5.58 -4.62 0.90
C VAL A 64 -5.34 -4.10 2.31
N SER A 65 -4.08 -4.07 2.76
CA SER A 65 -3.75 -3.60 4.12
C SER A 65 -4.07 -2.12 4.31
N GLY A 66 -3.82 -1.29 3.29
CA GLY A 66 -4.14 0.13 3.33
C GLY A 66 -5.64 0.42 3.38
N ALA A 67 -6.45 -0.32 2.61
CA ALA A 67 -7.90 -0.18 2.63
C ALA A 67 -8.48 -0.61 3.99
N VAL A 68 -8.06 -1.75 4.51
CA VAL A 68 -8.48 -2.24 5.84
C VAL A 68 -8.08 -1.27 6.96
N GLN A 69 -6.87 -0.72 6.90
CA GLN A 69 -6.40 0.27 7.88
C GLN A 69 -7.19 1.57 7.80
N ASP A 70 -7.37 2.12 6.59
CA ASP A 70 -8.03 3.41 6.40
C ASP A 70 -9.51 3.40 6.80
N TRP A 71 -10.19 2.26 6.64
CA TRP A 71 -11.56 2.07 7.10
C TRP A 71 -11.67 1.63 8.58
N ASP A 72 -10.56 1.54 9.30
CA ASP A 72 -10.55 1.02 10.68
C ASP A 72 -11.22 -0.37 10.80
N ARG A 73 -11.19 -1.15 9.71
CA ARG A 73 -11.86 -2.45 9.65
C ARG A 73 -11.09 -3.53 10.39
N GLY A 74 -9.78 -3.40 10.48
CA GLY A 74 -8.91 -4.36 11.13
C GLY A 74 -7.62 -3.71 11.62
N ILE A 75 -6.79 -4.51 12.26
CA ILE A 75 -5.49 -4.12 12.79
C ILE A 75 -4.41 -4.60 11.81
N ILE A 76 -3.48 -3.73 11.48
CA ILE A 76 -2.28 -4.07 10.72
C ILE A 76 -1.15 -4.34 11.71
N LEU A 77 -0.59 -5.55 11.65
CA LEU A 77 0.43 -6.04 12.58
C LEU A 77 1.73 -6.33 11.85
N GLY A 78 2.86 -5.96 12.38
CA GLY A 78 4.18 -6.31 11.84
C GLY A 78 5.11 -5.13 11.63
N ARG A 79 5.71 -5.01 10.43
CA ARG A 79 6.65 -3.94 10.08
C ARG A 79 6.16 -3.13 8.89
N ARG A 80 6.72 -1.93 8.73
CA ARG A 80 6.41 -1.03 7.61
C ARG A 80 6.62 -1.72 6.27
N THR A 81 5.62 -1.68 5.39
CA THR A 81 5.65 -2.34 4.09
C THR A 81 6.62 -1.69 3.10
N PHE A 82 6.73 -2.26 1.92
CA PHE A 82 7.72 -1.86 0.92
C PHE A 82 7.54 -0.45 0.36
N GLY A 83 6.31 -0.04 0.11
CA GLY A 83 6.01 1.26 -0.49
C GLY A 83 6.04 1.26 -2.02
N LYS A 84 5.24 0.39 -2.67
CA LYS A 84 5.08 0.37 -4.13
C LYS A 84 3.66 0.78 -4.52
N GLY A 85 3.49 2.06 -4.83
CA GLY A 85 2.22 2.70 -5.17
C GLY A 85 2.04 3.02 -6.67
N LEU A 86 2.60 2.19 -7.57
CA LEU A 86 2.61 2.42 -9.01
C LEU A 86 1.80 1.36 -9.75
N VAL A 87 0.97 1.81 -10.70
CA VAL A 87 0.30 0.96 -11.67
C VAL A 87 1.17 0.83 -12.92
N GLN A 88 1.55 -0.39 -13.25
CA GLN A 88 2.38 -0.68 -14.41
C GLN A 88 1.61 -1.56 -15.41
N LYS A 89 1.66 -1.18 -16.68
CA LYS A 89 1.10 -1.97 -17.79
C LYS A 89 2.23 -2.60 -18.60
N PRO A 90 2.18 -3.92 -18.84
CA PRO A 90 3.08 -4.57 -19.79
C PRO A 90 2.64 -4.25 -21.21
N ILE A 91 3.59 -3.86 -22.07
CA ILE A 91 3.38 -3.59 -23.49
C ILE A 91 4.28 -4.58 -24.27
N PRO A 92 3.70 -5.58 -24.96
CA PRO A 92 4.50 -6.50 -25.76
C PRO A 92 5.07 -5.80 -26.99
N MET A 93 6.30 -6.14 -27.35
CA MET A 93 6.98 -5.63 -28.52
C MET A 93 7.02 -6.70 -29.64
N PRO A 94 7.18 -6.31 -30.93
CA PRO A 94 7.18 -7.26 -32.05
C PRO A 94 8.30 -8.33 -32.00
N ASP A 95 9.39 -8.03 -31.32
CA ASP A 95 10.52 -8.95 -31.13
C ASP A 95 10.35 -9.94 -29.97
N GLY A 96 9.16 -9.96 -29.33
CA GLY A 96 8.85 -10.81 -28.17
C GLY A 96 9.31 -10.23 -26.84
N SER A 97 10.00 -9.10 -26.83
CA SER A 97 10.35 -8.38 -25.60
C SER A 97 9.12 -7.67 -25.01
N MET A 98 9.25 -7.16 -23.77
CA MET A 98 8.13 -6.50 -23.10
C MET A 98 8.61 -5.22 -22.40
N ILE A 99 7.93 -4.11 -22.66
CA ILE A 99 8.11 -2.86 -21.90
C ILE A 99 7.11 -2.84 -20.76
N ARG A 100 7.60 -2.56 -19.55
CA ARG A 100 6.75 -2.34 -18.37
C ARG A 100 6.67 -0.84 -18.10
N LEU A 101 5.54 -0.24 -18.49
CA LEU A 101 5.31 1.21 -18.40
C LEU A 101 4.49 1.56 -17.17
N THR A 102 4.98 2.51 -16.34
CA THR A 102 4.18 3.12 -15.29
C THR A 102 3.18 4.11 -15.90
N VAL A 103 1.90 3.89 -15.68
CA VAL A 103 0.79 4.67 -16.27
C VAL A 103 0.02 5.48 -15.24
N ALA A 104 -0.02 5.03 -13.98
CA ALA A 104 -0.75 5.71 -12.91
C ALA A 104 -0.11 5.43 -11.54
N ARG A 105 -0.56 6.19 -10.56
CA ARG A 105 -0.35 5.96 -9.14
C ARG A 105 -1.62 5.44 -8.53
N TYR A 106 -1.52 4.64 -7.47
CA TYR A 106 -2.67 4.31 -6.67
C TYR A 106 -2.61 4.93 -5.28
N TYR A 107 -3.79 5.17 -4.73
CA TYR A 107 -4.01 5.84 -3.47
C TYR A 107 -4.98 5.02 -2.63
N THR A 108 -4.75 4.99 -1.34
CA THR A 108 -5.64 4.34 -0.38
C THR A 108 -6.92 5.16 -0.18
N PRO A 109 -7.95 4.63 0.48
CA PRO A 109 -9.22 5.35 0.69
C PRO A 109 -9.07 6.72 1.37
N SER A 110 -8.14 6.88 2.29
CA SER A 110 -7.86 8.17 2.94
C SER A 110 -7.08 9.17 2.06
N GLY A 111 -6.71 8.78 0.84
CA GLY A 111 -5.96 9.61 -0.09
C GLY A 111 -4.44 9.50 0.03
N ARG A 112 -3.93 8.57 0.82
CA ARG A 112 -2.49 8.35 0.95
C ARG A 112 -1.88 7.82 -0.33
N TYR A 113 -0.83 8.47 -0.82
CA TYR A 113 0.08 7.92 -1.81
C TYR A 113 1.21 7.21 -1.07
N ILE A 114 1.25 5.90 -1.14
CA ILE A 114 2.16 5.06 -0.32
C ILE A 114 3.51 4.78 -0.97
N GLN A 115 3.71 5.21 -2.23
CA GLN A 115 4.98 5.00 -2.93
C GLN A 115 6.14 5.64 -2.17
N LYS A 116 7.17 4.85 -1.90
CA LYS A 116 8.43 5.39 -1.38
C LYS A 116 9.13 6.30 -2.40
N PRO A 117 9.95 7.25 -1.97
CA PRO A 117 10.64 8.18 -2.87
C PRO A 117 11.42 7.46 -3.97
N TYR A 118 11.28 7.96 -5.19
CA TYR A 118 12.05 7.52 -6.35
C TYR A 118 12.53 8.73 -7.15
N LYS A 119 13.81 8.77 -7.44
CA LYS A 119 14.40 9.77 -8.33
C LYS A 119 14.88 9.10 -9.61
N ASN A 120 14.62 9.73 -10.75
CA ASN A 120 15.06 9.23 -12.05
C ASN A 120 16.59 9.03 -12.06
N GLY A 121 17.01 7.89 -12.58
CA GLY A 121 18.44 7.50 -12.62
C GLY A 121 18.97 6.86 -11.34
N GLN A 122 18.22 6.84 -10.26
CA GLN A 122 18.64 6.32 -8.94
C GLN A 122 18.00 4.95 -8.60
N ALA A 123 17.98 4.04 -9.57
CA ALA A 123 17.43 2.69 -9.33
C ALA A 123 18.22 1.89 -8.27
N LYS A 124 19.52 2.16 -8.13
CA LYS A 124 20.36 1.49 -7.11
C LYS A 124 19.95 1.89 -5.70
N GLU A 125 19.71 3.18 -5.44
CA GLU A 125 19.25 3.72 -4.16
C GLU A 125 17.86 3.19 -3.83
N TYR A 126 16.97 3.15 -4.81
CA TYR A 126 15.62 2.57 -4.63
C TYR A 126 15.68 1.10 -4.18
N ASN A 127 16.61 0.31 -4.74
CA ASN A 127 16.77 -1.09 -4.36
C ASN A 127 17.51 -1.28 -3.02
N ARG A 128 18.28 -0.28 -2.58
CA ARG A 128 18.98 -0.27 -1.29
C ARG A 128 18.13 0.18 -0.11
N ASP A 129 16.94 0.72 -0.36
CA ASP A 129 16.06 1.26 0.67
C ASP A 129 15.87 0.30 1.87
N LEU A 130 15.70 -0.99 1.63
CA LEU A 130 15.55 -1.96 2.71
C LEU A 130 16.81 -2.07 3.58
N ILE A 131 17.99 -2.06 2.96
CA ILE A 131 19.28 -2.09 3.68
C ILE A 131 19.44 -0.81 4.49
N GLU A 132 19.07 0.33 3.93
CA GLU A 132 19.13 1.61 4.63
C GLU A 132 18.16 1.67 5.81
N ARG A 133 16.94 1.13 5.65
CA ARG A 133 15.95 0.97 6.73
C ARG A 133 16.50 0.10 7.86
N TYR A 134 17.12 -1.02 7.52
CA TYR A 134 17.79 -1.89 8.49
C TYR A 134 18.89 -1.13 9.25
N ASN A 135 19.79 -0.46 8.52
CA ASN A 135 20.90 0.29 9.10
C ASN A 135 20.45 1.45 10.01
N ARG A 136 19.27 2.03 9.75
CA ARG A 136 18.66 3.06 10.61
C ARG A 136 17.90 2.48 11.81
N GLY A 137 17.83 1.15 11.93
CA GLY A 137 17.13 0.47 13.02
C GLY A 137 15.61 0.37 12.84
N GLU A 138 15.06 0.74 11.68
CA GLU A 138 13.62 0.74 11.44
C GLU A 138 12.97 -0.64 11.55
N LEU A 139 13.72 -1.72 11.33
CA LEU A 139 13.20 -3.07 11.45
C LEU A 139 13.19 -3.58 12.90
N MET A 140 13.94 -2.92 13.79
CA MET A 140 14.10 -3.32 15.18
C MET A 140 13.30 -2.44 16.15
N ASN A 141 13.08 -1.16 15.79
CA ASN A 141 12.43 -0.19 16.67
C ASN A 141 11.50 0.74 15.88
N ALA A 142 10.24 0.80 16.30
CA ALA A 142 9.24 1.70 15.72
C ALA A 142 9.63 3.18 15.83
N ASP A 143 10.32 3.57 16.91
CA ASP A 143 10.75 4.95 17.14
C ASP A 143 11.81 5.44 16.14
N SER A 144 12.44 4.53 15.41
CA SER A 144 13.36 4.87 14.31
C SER A 144 12.65 5.26 13.01
N ILE A 145 11.31 5.16 12.96
CA ILE A 145 10.52 5.44 11.77
C ILE A 145 9.93 6.84 11.88
N HIS A 146 10.40 7.75 11.02
CA HIS A 146 9.93 9.13 11.00
C HIS A 146 9.29 9.47 9.66
N PHE A 147 8.11 10.06 9.73
CA PHE A 147 7.42 10.63 8.58
C PHE A 147 7.24 12.14 8.77
N PRO A 148 7.43 12.94 7.72
CA PRO A 148 7.12 14.36 7.77
C PRO A 148 5.61 14.58 7.96
N ASP A 149 5.24 15.65 8.67
CA ASP A 149 3.85 16.02 8.93
C ASP A 149 3.03 16.22 7.66
N SER A 150 3.67 16.62 6.56
CA SER A 150 3.04 16.75 5.23
C SER A 150 2.50 15.44 4.65
N LEU A 151 2.93 14.30 5.20
CA LEU A 151 2.48 12.96 4.81
C LEU A 151 1.52 12.34 5.82
N ARG A 152 1.03 13.13 6.76
CA ARG A 152 0.07 12.71 7.78
C ARG A 152 -1.34 12.74 7.23
N PHE A 153 -2.08 11.66 7.45
CA PHE A 153 -3.49 11.48 7.11
C PHE A 153 -4.24 10.93 8.31
N ASN A 154 -5.55 10.83 8.19
CA ASN A 154 -6.39 10.21 9.21
C ASN A 154 -7.20 9.06 8.61
N THR A 155 -7.40 8.00 9.38
CA THR A 155 -8.36 6.95 9.04
C THR A 155 -9.78 7.52 8.94
N LEU A 156 -10.65 6.84 8.20
CA LEU A 156 -11.95 7.41 7.82
C LEU A 156 -12.98 7.42 8.95
N LEU A 157 -12.97 6.39 9.81
CA LEU A 157 -13.94 6.28 10.90
C LEU A 157 -13.37 6.83 12.22
N ASN A 158 -12.31 6.24 12.74
CA ASN A 158 -11.79 6.54 14.08
C ASN A 158 -10.80 7.72 14.11
N LYS A 159 -10.46 8.29 12.93
CA LYS A 159 -9.54 9.43 12.81
C LYS A 159 -8.14 9.18 13.39
N ARG A 160 -7.70 7.92 13.42
CA ARG A 160 -6.33 7.56 13.81
C ARG A 160 -5.33 8.13 12.83
N THR A 161 -4.18 8.55 13.30
CA THR A 161 -3.09 9.02 12.42
C THR A 161 -2.48 7.87 11.64
N VAL A 162 -2.36 8.05 10.32
CA VAL A 162 -1.67 7.16 9.39
C VAL A 162 -0.81 8.00 8.44
N TYR A 163 0.17 7.37 7.79
CA TYR A 163 1.14 8.09 6.97
C TYR A 163 1.18 7.57 5.53
N GLY A 164 1.50 8.47 4.60
CA GLY A 164 1.82 8.15 3.21
C GLY A 164 3.32 8.22 2.92
N GLY A 165 3.69 8.05 1.65
CA GLY A 165 5.06 8.32 1.17
C GLY A 165 6.11 7.25 1.45
N GLY A 166 5.73 6.09 1.99
CA GLY A 166 6.73 5.07 2.31
C GLY A 166 6.19 3.72 2.75
N GLY A 167 5.09 3.27 2.14
CA GLY A 167 4.42 2.02 2.51
C GLY A 167 3.32 2.22 3.57
N ILE A 168 2.80 1.11 4.04
CA ILE A 168 1.81 1.06 5.13
C ILE A 168 2.55 0.84 6.44
N MET A 169 2.43 1.79 7.36
CA MET A 169 2.92 1.64 8.72
C MET A 169 1.94 0.78 9.51
N PRO A 170 2.38 -0.29 10.20
CA PRO A 170 1.49 -1.12 10.99
C PRO A 170 0.94 -0.35 12.20
N ASP A 171 -0.24 -0.76 12.67
CA ASP A 171 -0.85 -0.25 13.91
C ASP A 171 -0.13 -0.81 15.13
N ILE A 172 0.36 -2.05 15.03
CA ILE A 172 1.17 -2.71 16.06
C ILE A 172 2.47 -3.17 15.42
N PHE A 173 3.55 -2.61 15.89
CA PHE A 173 4.89 -2.95 15.41
C PHE A 173 5.41 -4.24 16.05
N ILE A 174 5.97 -5.12 15.22
CA ILE A 174 6.68 -6.33 15.66
C ILE A 174 8.11 -6.22 15.14
N PRO A 175 9.12 -6.17 16.02
CA PRO A 175 10.51 -6.08 15.59
C PRO A 175 10.95 -7.31 14.81
N PHE A 176 12.00 -7.13 14.01
CA PHE A 176 12.70 -8.24 13.38
C PHE A 176 13.56 -8.95 14.45
N ASP A 177 13.47 -10.26 14.47
CA ASP A 177 14.25 -11.14 15.37
C ASP A 177 15.61 -11.45 14.77
#